data_f7b23fdcc36ed84a461de2473e055fa5
#
_entry.id   f7b23fdcc36ed84a461de2473e055fa5
#
_cell.length_a   1.000
_cell.length_b   1.000
_cell.length_c   1.000
_cell.angle_alpha   90.00
_cell.angle_beta   90.00
_cell.angle_gamma   90.00
#
_symmetry.space_group_name_H-M   'P 1'
#
loop_
_entity.id
_entity.type
_entity.pdbx_description
1 polymer ?
#
loop_
_entity_poly.entity_id
_entity_poly.type
_entity_poly.pdbx_seq_one_letter_code
_entity_poly.pdbx_strand_id
1 'polypeptide(L)' 'MTDQTAEAARLMKVTEAVVEELARQGVLEIMADEGFDPVEMARAVIKAADGDAVPLKRAPT' A
#
# COMPACT_ATOMS: atom_id res chain seq x y z
N MET A 1 19.06 8.09 10.58
CA MET A 1 19.10 7.41 10.91
C MET A 1 18.05 6.64 11.23
N THR A 2 17.40 6.75 12.00
CA THR A 2 16.40 5.91 12.32
C THR A 2 15.28 5.99 11.40
N ASP A 3 15.23 6.95 10.56
CA ASP A 3 14.13 7.05 9.67
C ASP A 3 13.98 5.86 8.77
N GLN A 4 15.08 5.26 8.35
CA GLN A 4 14.96 4.12 7.48
C GLN A 4 14.32 2.96 8.17
N THR A 5 14.61 2.77 9.46
CA THR A 5 14.03 1.68 10.18
C THR A 5 12.53 1.88 10.34
N ALA A 6 12.14 3.11 10.65
CA ALA A 6 10.72 3.39 10.82
C ALA A 6 9.99 3.22 9.50
N GLU A 7 10.62 3.62 8.41
CA GLU A 7 9.98 3.49 7.14
C GLU A 7 9.85 2.03 6.74
N ALA A 8 10.85 1.23 7.04
CA ALA A 8 10.77 -0.18 6.71
C ALA A 8 9.67 -0.85 7.52
N ALA A 9 9.57 -0.52 8.80
CA ALA A 9 8.54 -1.11 9.62
C ALA A 9 7.15 -0.69 9.14
N ARG A 10 7.02 0.56 8.74
CA ARG A 10 5.75 1.05 8.25
C ARG A 10 5.39 0.35 6.95
N LEU A 11 6.37 0.19 6.07
CA LEU A 11 6.12 -0.49 4.81
C LEU A 11 5.66 -1.91 5.05
N MET A 12 6.29 -2.60 6.01
CA MET A 12 5.89 -3.95 6.29
C MET A 12 4.48 -4.02 6.83
N LYS A 13 4.12 -3.08 7.70
CA LYS A 13 2.79 -3.10 8.22
C LYS A 13 1.76 -2.84 7.17
N VAL A 14 2.01 -1.91 6.27
CA VAL A 14 1.06 -1.62 5.21
C VAL A 14 0.98 -2.81 4.25
N THR A 15 2.13 -3.42 3.97
CA THR A 15 2.14 -4.58 3.09
C THR A 15 1.32 -5.71 3.67
N GLU A 16 1.47 -5.95 4.97
CA GLU A 16 0.70 -7.01 5.60
C GLU A 16 -0.79 -6.70 5.54
N ALA A 17 -1.15 -5.45 5.77
CA ALA A 17 -2.55 -5.09 5.73
C ALA A 17 -3.12 -5.30 4.34
N VAL A 18 -2.35 -4.95 3.32
CA VAL A 18 -2.81 -5.12 1.95
C VAL A 18 -3.03 -6.60 1.66
N VAL A 19 -2.08 -7.44 2.05
CA VAL A 19 -2.19 -8.86 1.77
C VAL A 19 -3.37 -9.45 2.53
N GLU A 20 -3.53 -9.06 3.78
CA GLU A 20 -4.63 -9.59 4.56
C GLU A 20 -5.96 -9.18 3.99
N GLU A 21 -6.05 -7.95 3.52
CA GLU A 21 -7.31 -7.50 2.98
C GLU A 21 -7.64 -8.21 1.66
N LEU A 22 -6.63 -8.42 0.82
CA LEU A 22 -6.87 -9.13 -0.41
C LEU A 22 -7.27 -10.57 -0.14
N ALA A 23 -6.66 -11.18 0.86
CA ALA A 23 -7.03 -12.54 1.22
C ALA A 23 -8.47 -12.57 1.75
N ARG A 24 -8.83 -11.57 2.54
CA ARG A 24 -10.15 -11.52 3.09
C ARG A 24 -11.18 -11.35 1.98
N GLN A 25 -10.84 -10.62 0.96
CA GLN A 25 -11.75 -10.42 -0.15
C GLN A 25 -11.74 -11.57 -1.14
N GLY A 26 -10.83 -12.50 -0.94
CA GLY A 26 -10.82 -13.68 -1.80
C GLY A 26 -10.19 -13.48 -3.15
N VAL A 27 -9.39 -12.43 -3.30
CA VAL A 27 -8.79 -12.17 -4.60
C VAL A 27 -7.27 -12.28 -4.58
N LEU A 28 -6.69 -12.69 -3.46
CA LEU A 28 -5.24 -12.68 -3.37
C LEU A 28 -4.59 -13.59 -4.39
N GLU A 29 -5.12 -14.77 -4.56
CA GLU A 29 -4.50 -15.70 -5.49
C GLU A 29 -4.58 -15.19 -6.91
N ILE A 30 -5.70 -14.60 -7.26
CA ILE A 30 -5.86 -14.09 -8.60
C ILE A 30 -4.87 -12.96 -8.83
N MET A 31 -4.71 -12.10 -7.84
CA MET A 31 -3.79 -10.98 -7.99
C MET A 31 -2.36 -11.48 -8.10
N ALA A 32 -2.03 -12.50 -7.33
CA ALA A 32 -0.68 -13.04 -7.37
C ALA A 32 -0.39 -13.63 -8.74
N ASP A 33 -1.37 -14.28 -9.32
CA ASP A 33 -1.16 -14.86 -10.63
C ASP A 33 -0.94 -13.79 -11.69
N GLU A 34 -1.48 -12.61 -11.48
CA GLU A 34 -1.31 -11.54 -12.43
C GLU A 34 -0.02 -10.78 -12.22
N GLY A 35 0.78 -11.19 -11.27
CA GLY A 35 2.03 -10.50 -11.03
C GLY A 35 1.92 -9.35 -10.07
N PHE A 36 0.87 -9.32 -9.29
CA PHE A 36 0.67 -8.26 -8.33
C PHE A 36 1.78 -8.28 -7.28
N ASP A 37 2.26 -7.09 -6.95
CA ASP A 37 3.32 -6.96 -5.97
C ASP A 37 2.79 -6.15 -4.80
N PRO A 38 2.52 -6.78 -3.67
CA PRO A 38 1.95 -6.04 -2.53
C PRO A 38 2.89 -5.00 -1.97
N VAL A 39 4.19 -5.21 -2.09
CA VAL A 39 5.13 -4.23 -1.59
C VAL A 39 5.04 -2.97 -2.40
N GLU A 40 4.94 -3.11 -3.71
CA GLU A 40 4.83 -1.94 -4.55
C GLU A 40 3.53 -1.19 -4.27
N MET A 41 2.46 -1.93 -4.05
CA MET A 41 1.21 -1.27 -3.74
C MET A 41 1.32 -0.55 -2.40
N ALA A 42 1.98 -1.17 -1.43
CA ALA A 42 2.14 -0.53 -0.13
C ALA A 42 2.95 0.74 -0.25
N ARG A 43 3.98 0.75 -1.09
CA ARG A 43 4.75 1.95 -1.28
C ARG A 43 3.90 3.05 -1.84
N ALA A 44 3.07 2.73 -2.81
CA ALA A 44 2.22 3.73 -3.42
C ALA A 44 1.22 4.29 -2.40
N VAL A 45 0.70 3.43 -1.55
CA VAL A 45 -0.24 3.87 -0.54
C VAL A 45 0.44 4.81 0.45
N ILE A 46 1.63 4.45 0.88
CA ILE A 46 2.34 5.26 1.84
C ILE A 46 2.68 6.61 1.23
N LYS A 47 3.11 6.60 -0.01
CA LYS A 47 3.47 7.83 -0.66
C LYS A 47 2.26 8.76 -0.75
N ALA A 48 1.13 8.20 -1.10
CA ALA A 48 -0.06 9.01 -1.18
C ALA A 48 -0.48 9.53 0.19
N ALA A 49 -0.35 8.69 1.19
CA ALA A 49 -0.76 9.09 2.52
C ALA A 49 0.15 10.15 3.11
N ASP A 50 1.40 10.17 2.67
CA ASP A 50 2.34 11.10 3.22
C ASP A 50 2.27 12.47 2.58
N GLY A 51 1.30 12.71 1.80
CA GLY A 51 1.13 14.03 1.41
C GLY A 51 1.61 14.49 0.12
N ASP A 52 2.26 13.61 -0.57
CA ASP A 52 2.52 13.91 -1.81
C ASP A 52 1.30 13.91 -2.50
N ALA A 53 0.29 13.46 -1.88
CA ALA A 53 -0.94 13.29 -2.49
C ALA A 53 -1.51 14.59 -2.84
N VAL A 54 -1.97 14.65 -3.98
CA VAL A 54 -2.64 15.74 -4.42
C VAL A 54 -3.93 15.80 -3.76
N PRO A 55 -4.36 16.89 -3.38
CA PRO A 55 -5.63 16.98 -2.74
C PRO A 55 -6.66 16.50 -3.65
N LEU A 56 -7.32 15.57 -3.19
CA LEU A 56 -8.27 15.03 -4.00
C LEU A 56 -9.36 15.88 -4.13
N LYS A 57 -9.31 16.84 -3.56
CA LYS A 57 -10.30 17.55 -3.72
C LYS A 57 -10.76 17.69 -4.94
N ARG A 58 -10.43 17.63 -5.58
CA ARG A 58 -10.90 17.70 -6.68
C ARG A 58 -11.96 17.19 -6.97
N ALA A 59 -12.54 16.80 -6.62
CA ALA A 59 -13.47 16.39 -6.95
C ALA A 59 -14.38 16.61 -7.14
N PRO A 60 -14.82 16.76 -7.46
CA PRO A 60 -15.55 16.74 -7.75
C PRO A 60 -16.27 16.95 -7.97
N THR A 61 -16.40 16.91 -7.97
CA THR A 61 -16.93 17.01 -8.25
C THR A 61 -17.44 17.32 -8.28
#